data_49eb622692c0b5deca724c067cb04cd8
#
_entry.id   49eb622692c0b5deca724c067cb04cd8
#
_cell.length_a   1.000
_cell.length_b   1.000
_cell.length_c   1.000
_cell.angle_alpha   90.00
_cell.angle_beta   90.00
_cell.angle_gamma   90.00
#
_symmetry.space_group_name_H-M   'P 1'
#
loop_
_entity.id
_entity.type
_entity.pdbx_description
1 polymer ?
#
loop_
_entity_poly.entity_id
_entity_poly.type
_entity_poly.pdbx_seq_one_letter_code
_entity_poly.pdbx_strand_id
1 'polypeptide(L)'
;EVKLTEEERNARLDIRFKEVAGKTVIVELKRYDRVVTSGEILDQVRKYSNGIDKILRKEDPNKPPIYEIIVLLGKYVDNDSSIKNCEQVAESLKPHHSRVVFYDELISNARNAYKAYFDARDKLNPILDIFNEIDE
;
A
#
# COMPACT_ATOMS: atom_id res chain seq x y z
N GLU A 1 5.90 -10.19 -25.76
CA GLU A 1 6.78 -9.43 -24.85
C GLU A 1 6.20 -8.03 -24.60
N VAL A 2 6.09 -7.63 -23.30
CA VAL A 2 5.58 -6.30 -22.96
C VAL A 2 6.67 -5.26 -23.18
N LYS A 3 6.41 -4.29 -24.06
CA LYS A 3 7.32 -3.18 -24.25
C LYS A 3 7.05 -2.08 -23.25
N LEU A 4 7.88 -1.99 -22.24
CA LEU A 4 7.89 -0.85 -21.30
C LEU A 4 8.79 0.25 -21.86
N THR A 5 8.42 1.51 -21.58
CA THR A 5 9.31 2.63 -21.86
C THR A 5 10.56 2.55 -20.99
N GLU A 6 11.61 3.28 -21.35
CA GLU A 6 12.82 3.33 -20.54
C GLU A 6 12.55 3.86 -19.13
N GLU A 7 11.68 4.86 -19.02
CA GLU A 7 11.25 5.42 -17.73
C GLU A 7 10.50 4.39 -16.87
N GLU A 8 9.61 3.63 -17.48
CA GLU A 8 8.86 2.57 -16.77
C GLU A 8 9.78 1.44 -16.29
N ARG A 9 10.81 1.09 -17.05
CA ARG A 9 11.80 0.07 -16.66
C ARG A 9 12.71 0.55 -15.52
N ASN A 10 13.05 1.83 -15.51
CA ASN A 10 13.93 2.42 -14.50
C ASN A 10 13.19 2.77 -13.20
N ALA A 11 11.87 2.74 -13.19
CA ALA A 11 11.10 2.87 -11.98
C ALA A 11 11.35 1.67 -11.06
N ARG A 12 11.88 1.92 -9.87
CA ARG A 12 12.14 0.88 -8.88
C ARG A 12 10.91 0.61 -8.06
N LEU A 13 10.47 -0.62 -8.06
CA LEU A 13 9.44 -1.12 -7.16
C LEU A 13 10.10 -1.64 -5.89
N ASP A 14 9.89 -0.98 -4.76
CA ASP A 14 10.48 -1.39 -3.50
C ASP A 14 9.83 -2.67 -2.97
N ILE A 15 8.51 -2.78 -3.06
CA ILE A 15 7.77 -3.97 -2.64
C ILE A 15 6.60 -4.22 -3.60
N ARG A 16 6.53 -5.46 -4.09
CA ARG A 16 5.38 -5.94 -4.83
C ARG A 16 4.69 -7.04 -4.04
N PHE A 17 3.45 -6.81 -3.67
CA PHE A 17 2.62 -7.84 -3.06
C PHE A 17 1.94 -8.68 -4.12
N LYS A 18 1.76 -9.95 -3.79
CA LYS A 18 0.95 -10.85 -4.58
C LYS A 18 -0.50 -10.38 -4.60
N GLU A 19 -1.18 -10.80 -5.64
CA GLU A 19 -2.60 -10.62 -5.81
C GLU A 19 -3.40 -11.02 -4.56
N VAL A 20 -4.10 -10.07 -3.99
CA VAL A 20 -5.05 -10.30 -2.90
C VAL A 20 -6.45 -10.09 -3.45
N ALA A 21 -7.26 -11.15 -3.50
CA ALA A 21 -8.63 -11.11 -4.05
C ALA A 21 -8.69 -10.53 -5.49
N GLY A 22 -7.75 -10.91 -6.34
CA GLY A 22 -7.70 -10.46 -7.74
C GLY A 22 -7.12 -9.07 -7.95
N LYS A 23 -6.55 -8.45 -6.92
CA LYS A 23 -5.97 -7.11 -6.97
C LYS A 23 -4.47 -7.14 -6.75
N THR A 24 -3.72 -6.52 -7.64
CA THR A 24 -2.27 -6.32 -7.47
C THR A 24 -2.01 -5.10 -6.60
N VAL A 25 -1.27 -5.26 -5.52
CA VAL A 25 -0.89 -4.16 -4.63
C VAL A 25 0.60 -3.91 -4.72
N ILE A 26 0.97 -2.67 -4.93
CA ILE A 26 2.36 -2.21 -5.00
C ILE A 26 2.58 -1.22 -3.87
N VAL A 27 3.65 -1.40 -3.12
CA VAL A 27 4.02 -0.49 -2.05
C VAL A 27 5.36 0.15 -2.37
N GLU A 28 5.38 1.47 -2.41
CA GLU A 28 6.58 2.28 -2.54
C GLU A 28 6.94 2.83 -1.15
N LEU A 29 8.15 2.52 -0.70
CA LEU A 29 8.65 2.95 0.59
C LEU A 29 9.56 4.17 0.43
N LYS A 30 9.26 5.24 1.16
CA LYS A 30 10.16 6.39 1.30
C LYS A 30 10.78 6.39 2.69
N ARG A 31 12.03 6.84 2.81
CA ARG A 31 12.66 6.97 4.11
C ARG A 31 11.81 7.86 5.02
N TYR A 32 11.72 7.51 6.29
CA TYR A 32 10.88 8.19 7.28
C TYR A 32 11.17 9.69 7.38
N ASP A 33 12.45 10.08 7.31
CA ASP A 33 12.90 11.45 7.45
C ASP A 33 12.84 12.29 6.15
N ARG A 34 12.53 11.64 5.03
CA ARG A 34 12.54 12.30 3.73
C ARG A 34 11.26 13.09 3.49
N VAL A 35 11.43 14.36 3.10
CA VAL A 35 10.35 15.17 2.54
C VAL A 35 10.32 14.96 1.04
N VAL A 36 9.16 14.58 0.51
CA VAL A 36 8.93 14.42 -0.93
C VAL A 36 7.97 15.49 -1.42
N THR A 37 8.17 15.92 -2.66
CA THR A 37 7.26 16.89 -3.29
C THR A 37 6.08 16.18 -3.95
N SER A 38 4.98 16.89 -4.13
CA SER A 38 3.82 16.38 -4.87
C SER A 38 4.18 15.98 -6.30
N GLY A 39 5.06 16.75 -6.94
CA GLY A 39 5.56 16.46 -8.29
C GLY A 39 6.33 15.15 -8.37
N GLU A 40 7.22 14.88 -7.41
CA GLU A 40 7.97 13.63 -7.34
C GLU A 40 7.06 12.41 -7.18
N ILE A 41 6.10 12.49 -6.28
CA ILE A 41 5.16 11.38 -6.03
C ILE A 41 4.31 11.13 -7.26
N LEU A 42 3.74 12.17 -7.85
CA LEU A 42 2.87 12.04 -9.02
C LEU A 42 3.63 11.45 -10.21
N ASP A 43 4.84 11.91 -10.47
CA ASP A 43 5.68 11.40 -11.55
C ASP A 43 6.01 9.91 -11.36
N GLN A 44 6.40 9.53 -10.17
CA GLN A 44 6.75 8.15 -9.83
C GLN A 44 5.55 7.20 -9.91
N VAL A 45 4.42 7.61 -9.34
CA VAL A 45 3.18 6.85 -9.38
C VAL A 45 2.67 6.68 -10.80
N ARG A 46 2.76 7.73 -11.62
CA ARG A 46 2.39 7.67 -13.03
C ARG A 46 3.21 6.64 -13.79
N LYS A 47 4.51 6.60 -13.58
CA LYS A 47 5.41 5.61 -14.19
C LYS A 47 5.04 4.18 -13.79
N TYR A 48 4.79 3.95 -12.49
CA TYR A 48 4.38 2.64 -11.99
C TYR A 48 3.02 2.22 -12.54
N SER A 49 2.04 3.13 -12.52
CA SER A 49 0.70 2.82 -13.02
C SER A 49 0.70 2.48 -14.50
N ASN A 50 1.46 3.21 -15.31
CA ASN A 50 1.59 2.92 -16.74
C ASN A 50 2.24 1.55 -16.98
N GLY A 51 3.30 1.23 -16.26
CA GLY A 51 3.99 -0.05 -16.40
C GLY A 51 3.12 -1.23 -15.97
N ILE A 52 2.45 -1.13 -14.84
CA ILE A 52 1.56 -2.18 -14.32
C ILE A 52 0.34 -2.37 -15.23
N ASP A 53 -0.25 -1.29 -15.69
CA ASP A 53 -1.39 -1.34 -16.62
C ASP A 53 -1.04 -2.15 -17.88
N LYS A 54 0.13 -1.91 -18.47
CA LYS A 54 0.61 -2.66 -19.62
C LYS A 54 0.82 -4.14 -19.33
N ILE A 55 1.42 -4.46 -18.19
CA ILE A 55 1.68 -5.84 -17.78
C ILE A 55 0.37 -6.59 -17.56
N LEU A 56 -0.56 -6.02 -16.81
CA LEU A 56 -1.84 -6.65 -16.48
C LEU A 56 -2.73 -6.84 -17.72
N ARG A 57 -2.73 -5.87 -18.64
CA ARG A 57 -3.48 -5.99 -19.90
C ARG A 57 -2.91 -7.08 -20.81
N LYS A 58 -1.61 -7.33 -20.75
CA LYS A 58 -1.01 -8.44 -21.49
C LYS A 58 -1.28 -9.79 -20.85
N GLU A 59 -1.28 -9.88 -19.53
CA GLU A 59 -1.58 -11.12 -18.81
C GLU A 59 -3.03 -11.58 -19.07
N ASP A 60 -3.97 -10.66 -19.04
CA ASP A 60 -5.38 -10.94 -19.32
C ASP A 60 -6.03 -9.78 -20.09
N PRO A 61 -6.02 -9.82 -21.45
CA PRO A 61 -6.61 -8.76 -22.27
C PRO A 61 -8.12 -8.59 -22.11
N ASN A 62 -8.79 -9.57 -21.55
CA ASN A 62 -10.27 -9.56 -21.40
C ASN A 62 -10.73 -8.98 -20.08
N LYS A 63 -9.79 -8.73 -19.15
CA LYS A 63 -10.10 -8.13 -17.86
C LYS A 63 -9.51 -6.73 -17.75
N PRO A 64 -10.24 -5.78 -17.15
CA PRO A 64 -9.65 -4.49 -16.81
C PRO A 64 -8.55 -4.68 -15.76
N PRO A 65 -7.44 -3.93 -15.83
CA PRO A 65 -6.40 -3.99 -14.81
C PRO A 65 -6.95 -3.52 -13.46
N ILE A 66 -6.72 -4.33 -12.43
CA ILE A 66 -7.11 -4.00 -11.05
C ILE A 66 -5.84 -3.97 -10.21
N TYR A 67 -5.47 -2.78 -9.76
CA TYR A 67 -4.26 -2.59 -8.96
C TYR A 67 -4.40 -1.38 -8.04
N GLU A 68 -3.55 -1.33 -7.04
CA GLU A 68 -3.41 -0.21 -6.11
C GLU A 68 -1.94 0.06 -5.85
N ILE A 69 -1.56 1.33 -5.84
CA ILE A 69 -0.21 1.77 -5.47
C ILE A 69 -0.29 2.54 -4.16
N ILE A 70 0.43 2.07 -3.16
CA ILE A 70 0.50 2.70 -1.85
C ILE A 70 1.88 3.31 -1.68
N VAL A 71 1.93 4.61 -1.39
CA VAL A 71 3.18 5.33 -1.09
C VAL A 71 3.27 5.55 0.41
N LEU A 72 4.26 4.94 1.06
CA LEU A 72 4.48 5.09 2.51
C LEU A 72 5.44 6.24 2.78
N LEU A 73 5.00 7.21 3.58
CA LEU A 73 5.72 8.41 3.92
C LEU A 73 5.82 8.61 5.44
N GLY A 74 6.96 9.15 5.91
CA GLY A 74 7.11 9.60 7.29
C GLY A 74 6.78 11.08 7.49
N LYS A 75 6.85 11.88 6.44
CA LYS A 75 6.59 13.33 6.44
C LYS A 75 5.45 13.65 5.49
N TYR A 76 4.75 14.74 5.78
CA TYR A 76 3.72 15.23 4.85
C TYR A 76 4.32 15.68 3.52
N VAL A 77 3.57 15.48 2.43
CA VAL A 77 3.98 15.90 1.09
C VAL A 77 4.19 17.41 1.08
N ASP A 78 5.28 17.86 0.47
CA ASP A 78 5.74 19.26 0.47
C ASP A 78 5.91 19.84 1.89
N ASN A 79 6.10 18.98 2.89
CA ASN A 79 6.16 19.35 4.32
C ASN A 79 4.95 20.19 4.77
N ASP A 80 3.80 19.94 4.18
CA ASP A 80 2.56 20.67 4.45
C ASP A 80 1.48 19.74 4.98
N SER A 81 1.17 19.89 6.27
CA SER A 81 0.16 19.10 6.99
C SER A 81 -1.27 19.63 6.86
N SER A 82 -1.49 20.68 6.07
CA SER A 82 -2.83 21.25 5.90
C SER A 82 -3.78 20.24 5.26
N ILE A 83 -5.04 20.29 5.68
CA ILE A 83 -6.10 19.44 5.11
C ILE A 83 -6.21 19.67 3.61
N LYS A 84 -6.11 20.93 3.18
CA LYS A 84 -6.15 21.30 1.76
C LYS A 84 -5.05 20.59 0.96
N ASN A 85 -3.82 20.57 1.44
CA ASN A 85 -2.72 19.88 0.77
C ASN A 85 -2.94 18.38 0.72
N CYS A 86 -3.34 17.77 1.83
CA CYS A 86 -3.63 16.33 1.88
C CYS A 86 -4.74 15.93 0.90
N GLU A 87 -5.79 16.72 0.81
CA GLU A 87 -6.88 16.48 -0.14
C GLU A 87 -6.44 16.65 -1.60
N GLN A 88 -5.66 17.68 -1.91
CA GLN A 88 -5.13 17.91 -3.26
C GLN A 88 -4.22 16.77 -3.71
N VAL A 89 -3.34 16.30 -2.83
CA VAL A 89 -2.48 15.14 -3.10
C VAL A 89 -3.32 13.90 -3.36
N ALA A 90 -4.28 13.61 -2.49
CA ALA A 90 -5.17 12.45 -2.64
C ALA A 90 -5.93 12.49 -3.99
N GLU A 91 -6.48 13.62 -4.36
CA GLU A 91 -7.19 13.79 -5.63
C GLU A 91 -6.27 13.61 -6.85
N SER A 92 -5.03 14.09 -6.78
CA SER A 92 -4.07 13.94 -7.88
C SER A 92 -3.63 12.49 -8.09
N LEU A 93 -3.64 11.66 -7.05
CA LEU A 93 -3.23 10.26 -7.10
C LEU A 93 -4.35 9.30 -7.49
N LYS A 94 -5.60 9.68 -7.31
CA LYS A 94 -6.77 8.87 -7.62
C LYS A 94 -6.79 8.29 -9.03
N PRO A 95 -6.53 9.08 -10.11
CA PRO A 95 -6.52 8.54 -11.47
C PRO A 95 -5.48 7.44 -11.71
N HIS A 96 -4.48 7.35 -10.85
CA HIS A 96 -3.42 6.34 -10.93
C HIS A 96 -3.63 5.19 -9.92
N HIS A 97 -4.82 5.06 -9.36
CA HIS A 97 -5.16 4.04 -8.36
C HIS A 97 -4.21 4.04 -7.16
N SER A 98 -3.81 5.22 -6.72
CA SER A 98 -2.73 5.41 -5.76
C SER A 98 -3.19 6.22 -4.57
N ARG A 99 -2.55 5.99 -3.43
CA ARG A 99 -2.76 6.76 -2.20
C ARG A 99 -1.50 6.83 -1.36
N VAL A 100 -1.45 7.85 -0.52
CA VAL A 100 -0.40 8.01 0.48
C VAL A 100 -0.88 7.43 1.81
N VAL A 101 0.00 6.71 2.48
CA VAL A 101 -0.18 6.26 3.86
C VAL A 101 1.04 6.71 4.67
N PHE A 102 0.82 7.22 5.86
CA PHE A 102 1.91 7.62 6.74
C PHE A 102 2.34 6.48 7.65
N TYR A 103 3.65 6.38 7.92
CA TYR A 103 4.19 5.33 8.78
C TYR A 103 3.54 5.31 10.17
N ASP A 104 3.29 6.47 10.77
CA ASP A 104 2.68 6.57 12.09
C ASP A 104 1.25 6.02 12.09
N GLU A 105 0.49 6.27 11.04
CA GLU A 105 -0.85 5.70 10.83
C GLU A 105 -0.79 4.18 10.69
N LEU A 106 0.12 3.69 9.86
CA LEU A 106 0.32 2.26 9.65
C LEU A 106 0.70 1.55 10.96
N ILE A 107 1.60 2.12 11.73
CA ILE A 107 2.04 1.59 13.03
C ILE A 107 0.88 1.59 14.03
N SER A 108 0.11 2.68 14.12
CA SER A 108 -1.08 2.75 14.97
C SER A 108 -2.11 1.70 14.62
N ASN A 109 -2.39 1.52 13.34
CA ASN A 109 -3.33 0.51 12.86
C ASN A 109 -2.84 -0.91 13.17
N ALA A 110 -1.55 -1.16 13.00
CA ALA A 110 -0.93 -2.43 13.34
C ALA A 110 -1.02 -2.73 14.85
N ARG A 111 -0.71 -1.75 15.70
CA ARG A 111 -0.84 -1.87 17.16
C ARG A 111 -2.26 -2.19 17.59
N ASN A 112 -3.23 -1.51 17.01
CA ASN A 112 -4.66 -1.74 17.31
C ASN A 112 -5.09 -3.14 16.86
N ALA A 113 -4.64 -3.61 15.70
CA ALA A 113 -4.92 -4.95 15.22
C ALA A 113 -4.27 -6.02 16.11
N TYR A 114 -3.02 -5.84 16.53
CA TYR A 114 -2.35 -6.75 17.46
C TYR A 114 -3.04 -6.78 18.82
N LYS A 115 -3.43 -5.62 19.35
CA LYS A 115 -4.15 -5.56 20.61
C LYS A 115 -5.45 -6.34 20.54
N ALA A 116 -6.24 -6.16 19.49
CA ALA A 116 -7.47 -6.90 19.29
C ALA A 116 -7.21 -8.42 19.19
N TYR A 117 -6.15 -8.83 18.51
CA TYR A 117 -5.73 -10.22 18.42
C TYR A 117 -5.38 -10.81 19.78
N PHE A 118 -4.56 -10.12 20.59
CA PHE A 118 -4.18 -10.57 21.93
C PHE A 118 -5.37 -10.61 22.87
N ASP A 119 -6.27 -9.63 22.81
CA ASP A 119 -7.50 -9.62 23.61
C ASP A 119 -8.40 -10.82 23.26
N ALA A 120 -8.54 -11.15 21.98
CA ALA A 120 -9.28 -12.31 21.52
C ALA A 120 -8.61 -13.61 21.96
N ARG A 121 -7.29 -13.70 21.89
CA ARG A 121 -6.49 -14.86 22.33
C ARG A 121 -6.65 -15.07 23.83
N ASP A 122 -6.60 -14.03 24.63
CA ASP A 122 -6.74 -14.11 26.09
C ASP A 122 -8.14 -14.60 26.48
N LYS A 123 -9.17 -14.27 25.71
CA LYS A 123 -10.52 -14.81 25.90
C LYS A 123 -10.64 -16.28 25.54
N LEU A 124 -9.84 -16.76 24.58
CA LEU A 124 -9.82 -18.17 24.16
C LEU A 124 -9.02 -19.06 25.09
N ASN A 125 -7.96 -18.56 25.71
CA ASN A 125 -7.07 -19.36 26.57
C ASN A 125 -7.81 -20.12 27.68
N PRO A 126 -8.75 -19.51 28.44
CA PRO A 126 -9.51 -20.27 29.45
C PRO A 126 -10.33 -21.40 28.86
N ILE A 127 -10.85 -21.25 27.65
CA ILE A 127 -11.62 -22.25 26.94
C ILE A 127 -10.72 -23.41 26.50
N LEU A 128 -9.54 -23.10 25.96
CA LEU A 128 -8.54 -24.09 25.55
C LEU A 128 -8.03 -24.88 26.76
N ASP A 129 -7.83 -24.25 27.91
CA ASP A 129 -7.43 -24.90 29.13
C ASP A 129 -8.48 -25.94 29.58
N ILE A 130 -9.75 -25.59 29.46
CA ILE A 130 -10.86 -26.55 29.78
C ILE A 130 -10.83 -27.75 28.83
N PHE A 131 -10.62 -27.53 27.52
CA PHE A 131 -10.50 -28.62 26.56
C PHE A 131 -9.30 -29.53 26.84
N ASN A 132 -8.17 -28.96 27.22
CA ASN A 132 -6.98 -29.71 27.57
C ASN A 132 -7.20 -30.58 28.83
N GLU A 133 -7.93 -30.10 29.82
CA GLU A 133 -8.31 -30.86 31.01
C GLU A 133 -9.22 -32.03 30.68
N ILE A 134 -10.11 -31.88 29.72
CA ILE A 134 -11.04 -32.96 29.30
C ILE A 134 -10.30 -34.09 28.56
N ASP A 135 -9.27 -33.75 27.77
CA ASP A 135 -8.49 -34.70 26.97
C ASP A 135 -7.47 -35.48 27.82
N GLU A 136 -7.25 -35.10 29.05
CA GLU A 136 -6.47 -35.88 30.02
C GLU A 136 -7.36 -36.96 30.67
#